data_fc7febcfd3330f72abd6a962843ab641
#
_entry.id   fc7febcfd3330f72abd6a962843ab641
#
_cell.length_a   1.000
_cell.length_b   1.000
_cell.length_c   1.000
_cell.angle_alpha   90.00
_cell.angle_beta   90.00
_cell.angle_gamma   90.00
#
_symmetry.space_group_name_H-M   'P 1'
#
loop_
_entity.id
_entity.type
_entity.pdbx_description
1 polymer ?
#
loop_
_entity_poly.entity_id
_entity_poly.type
_entity_poly.pdbx_seq_one_letter_code
_entity_poly.pdbx_strand_id
1 'polypeptide(L)'
;MQVVISKVIHRCVALAAVATPLAACDEGVLAPRGPIGNAERIILYDATAIMLAVVIPVILLTLAFAWWFRASNTRARYLPTWEYSGRIEMIVWSIPTLVIVFLGGIAWISSHELDPPRAIEATTAPLEVEVVSLDWKWLFIYPDEGIASVNRLVVPVGRPLRLRLISATVMNSFFVPELGSQIYTMPGMTTQLNLRADQTGTYKGFSAQFSGDGFSDMRFEVAALPADQFAGWVESTKSGGKTLDPAAYATLARPSKAVAPATYASVARGLFETISADRAGTARAPQQEQ
;
A
#
# COMPACT_ATOMS: atom_id res chain seq x y z
N MET A 1 -5.37 -38.97 36.98
CA MET A 1 -6.11 -38.69 35.75
C MET A 1 -6.46 -37.20 35.63
N GLN A 2 -6.98 -36.55 36.67
CA GLN A 2 -7.35 -35.11 36.64
C GLN A 2 -6.19 -34.14 36.33
N VAL A 3 -4.98 -34.36 36.86
CA VAL A 3 -3.81 -33.47 36.63
C VAL A 3 -3.32 -33.49 35.20
N VAL A 4 -3.43 -34.62 34.50
CA VAL A 4 -3.02 -34.75 33.08
C VAL A 4 -4.03 -34.03 32.18
N ILE A 5 -5.32 -34.18 32.48
CA ILE A 5 -6.40 -33.49 31.72
C ILE A 5 -6.29 -31.96 31.88
N SER A 6 -6.02 -31.47 33.11
CA SER A 6 -5.79 -30.05 33.37
C SER A 6 -4.63 -29.47 32.53
N LYS A 7 -3.49 -30.17 32.48
CA LYS A 7 -2.32 -29.73 31.68
C LYS A 7 -2.58 -29.73 30.20
N VAL A 8 -3.36 -30.67 29.67
CA VAL A 8 -3.75 -30.71 28.27
C VAL A 8 -4.69 -29.55 27.94
N ILE A 9 -5.70 -29.29 28.78
CA ILE A 9 -6.63 -28.16 28.60
C ILE A 9 -5.87 -26.83 28.61
N HIS A 10 -4.94 -26.60 29.56
CA HIS A 10 -4.14 -25.36 29.58
C HIS A 10 -3.26 -25.19 28.35
N ARG A 11 -2.70 -26.27 27.80
CA ARG A 11 -1.92 -26.23 26.56
C ARG A 11 -2.80 -25.94 25.34
N CYS A 12 -3.98 -26.54 25.27
CA CYS A 12 -4.94 -26.25 24.18
C CYS A 12 -5.47 -24.81 24.25
N VAL A 13 -5.77 -24.30 25.45
CA VAL A 13 -6.19 -22.90 25.66
C VAL A 13 -5.06 -21.92 25.31
N ALA A 14 -3.81 -22.21 25.69
CA ALA A 14 -2.66 -21.42 25.33
C ALA A 14 -2.40 -21.42 23.82
N LEU A 15 -2.53 -22.57 23.14
CA LEU A 15 -2.42 -22.67 21.68
C LEU A 15 -3.57 -21.93 20.96
N ALA A 16 -4.79 -22.05 21.46
CA ALA A 16 -5.94 -21.32 20.93
C ALA A 16 -5.80 -19.80 21.12
N ALA A 17 -5.29 -19.34 22.26
CA ALA A 17 -5.04 -17.91 22.52
C ALA A 17 -3.92 -17.31 21.65
N VAL A 18 -2.96 -18.13 21.19
CA VAL A 18 -1.92 -17.71 20.23
C VAL A 18 -2.43 -17.74 18.80
N ALA A 19 -3.42 -18.59 18.47
CA ALA A 19 -3.99 -18.71 17.14
C ALA A 19 -5.05 -17.64 16.82
N THR A 20 -5.71 -17.07 17.84
CA THR A 20 -6.77 -16.05 17.65
C THR A 20 -6.32 -14.76 16.97
N PRO A 21 -5.13 -14.17 17.20
CA PRO A 21 -4.69 -12.99 16.49
C PRO A 21 -4.37 -13.24 15.00
N LEU A 22 -4.14 -14.47 14.57
CA LEU A 22 -3.87 -14.78 13.17
C LEU A 22 -5.14 -14.83 12.30
N ALA A 23 -6.33 -14.94 12.89
CA ALA A 23 -7.61 -14.98 12.16
C ALA A 23 -8.15 -13.58 11.81
N ALA A 24 -7.51 -12.49 12.22
CA ALA A 24 -8.00 -11.12 12.07
C ALA A 24 -7.48 -10.40 10.81
N CYS A 25 -6.80 -11.09 9.88
CA CYS A 25 -6.17 -10.47 8.70
C CYS A 25 -7.07 -10.59 7.46
N ASP A 26 -8.30 -10.08 7.52
CA ASP A 26 -9.23 -10.08 6.37
C ASP A 26 -9.20 -8.77 5.57
N GLU A 27 -8.33 -7.82 5.92
CA GLU A 27 -8.15 -6.53 5.26
C GLU A 27 -6.66 -6.24 4.98
N GLY A 28 -6.41 -5.37 4.00
CA GLY A 28 -5.07 -4.85 3.69
C GLY A 28 -4.21 -5.79 2.84
N VAL A 29 -2.88 -5.66 2.93
CA VAL A 29 -1.90 -6.32 2.05
C VAL A 29 -1.98 -7.85 2.07
N LEU A 30 -2.41 -8.45 3.18
CA LEU A 30 -2.56 -9.92 3.31
C LEU A 30 -3.86 -10.45 2.71
N ALA A 31 -4.83 -9.59 2.42
CA ALA A 31 -6.11 -9.94 1.79
C ALA A 31 -6.30 -9.19 0.45
N PRO A 32 -5.42 -9.35 -0.54
CA PRO A 32 -5.47 -8.60 -1.79
C PRO A 32 -6.73 -8.92 -2.59
N ARG A 33 -7.25 -7.91 -3.27
CA ARG A 33 -8.45 -7.96 -4.11
C ARG A 33 -8.17 -7.60 -5.57
N GLY A 34 -6.88 -7.52 -5.95
CA GLY A 34 -6.43 -7.24 -7.30
C GLY A 34 -5.13 -7.97 -7.63
N PRO A 35 -4.72 -7.99 -8.92
CA PRO A 35 -3.57 -8.76 -9.38
C PRO A 35 -2.25 -8.22 -8.82
N ILE A 36 -2.10 -6.90 -8.73
CA ILE A 36 -0.88 -6.26 -8.19
C ILE A 36 -0.72 -6.60 -6.71
N GLY A 37 -1.75 -6.36 -5.89
CA GLY A 37 -1.71 -6.70 -4.46
C GLY A 37 -1.48 -8.20 -4.22
N ASN A 38 -2.00 -9.08 -5.10
CA ASN A 38 -1.73 -10.51 -4.98
C ASN A 38 -0.26 -10.86 -5.25
N ALA A 39 0.35 -10.24 -6.27
CA ALA A 39 1.78 -10.42 -6.55
C ALA A 39 2.64 -9.89 -5.39
N GLU A 40 2.32 -8.73 -4.83
CA GLU A 40 3.01 -8.16 -3.66
C GLU A 40 2.91 -9.05 -2.42
N ARG A 41 1.75 -9.68 -2.18
CA ARG A 41 1.58 -10.65 -1.11
C ARG A 41 2.49 -11.87 -1.29
N ILE A 42 2.63 -12.39 -2.51
CA ILE A 42 3.53 -13.52 -2.80
C ILE A 42 4.97 -13.12 -2.50
N ILE A 43 5.41 -11.95 -2.97
CA ILE A 43 6.76 -11.41 -2.70
C ILE A 43 6.99 -11.28 -1.19
N LEU A 44 6.01 -10.79 -0.44
CA LEU A 44 6.09 -10.68 1.01
C LEU A 44 6.28 -12.06 1.68
N TYR A 45 5.56 -13.09 1.23
CA TYR A 45 5.70 -14.45 1.77
C TYR A 45 7.06 -15.05 1.41
N ASP A 46 7.52 -14.90 0.17
CA ASP A 46 8.81 -15.42 -0.28
C ASP A 46 9.97 -14.76 0.48
N ALA A 47 9.95 -13.43 0.58
CA ALA A 47 10.95 -12.69 1.34
C ALA A 47 10.94 -13.08 2.84
N THR A 48 9.75 -13.24 3.42
CA THR A 48 9.58 -13.66 4.82
C THR A 48 10.11 -15.07 5.02
N ALA A 49 9.82 -16.02 4.13
CA ALA A 49 10.30 -17.40 4.22
C ALA A 49 11.83 -17.46 4.16
N ILE A 50 12.46 -16.73 3.24
CA ILE A 50 13.93 -16.64 3.13
C ILE A 50 14.52 -16.07 4.42
N MET A 51 13.96 -15.00 4.95
CA MET A 51 14.43 -14.37 6.18
C MET A 51 14.26 -15.29 7.39
N LEU A 52 13.13 -15.98 7.53
CA LEU A 52 12.88 -16.89 8.64
C LEU A 52 13.80 -18.12 8.60
N ALA A 53 14.22 -18.58 7.42
CA ALA A 53 15.20 -19.65 7.26
C ALA A 53 16.56 -19.31 7.91
N VAL A 54 16.87 -18.03 8.09
CA VAL A 54 18.08 -17.56 8.81
C VAL A 54 17.76 -17.16 10.24
N VAL A 55 16.70 -16.38 10.46
CA VAL A 55 16.36 -15.83 11.78
C VAL A 55 16.05 -16.93 12.81
N ILE A 56 15.26 -17.94 12.41
CA ILE A 56 14.89 -19.03 13.33
C ILE A 56 16.13 -19.83 13.81
N PRO A 57 17.02 -20.32 12.93
CA PRO A 57 18.25 -20.97 13.38
C PRO A 57 19.13 -20.09 14.26
N VAL A 58 19.26 -18.80 13.94
CA VAL A 58 20.06 -17.87 14.77
C VAL A 58 19.48 -17.73 16.17
N ILE A 59 18.16 -17.57 16.31
CA ILE A 59 17.49 -17.51 17.61
C ILE A 59 17.72 -18.82 18.40
N LEU A 60 17.50 -19.96 17.74
CA LEU A 60 17.67 -21.27 18.37
C LEU A 60 19.11 -21.52 18.80
N LEU A 61 20.09 -21.18 17.97
CA LEU A 61 21.50 -21.29 18.29
C LEU A 61 21.90 -20.36 19.42
N THR A 62 21.40 -19.12 19.43
CA THR A 62 21.65 -18.16 20.53
C THR A 62 21.15 -18.71 21.86
N LEU A 63 19.93 -19.20 21.91
CA LEU A 63 19.35 -19.81 23.11
C LEU A 63 20.10 -21.08 23.53
N ALA A 64 20.47 -21.92 22.55
CA ALA A 64 21.23 -23.16 22.81
C ALA A 64 22.61 -22.85 23.36
N PHE A 65 23.32 -21.88 22.84
CA PHE A 65 24.63 -21.45 23.33
C PHE A 65 24.52 -20.81 24.73
N ALA A 66 23.57 -19.91 24.95
CA ALA A 66 23.33 -19.32 26.24
C ALA A 66 23.04 -20.39 27.31
N TRP A 67 22.28 -21.43 26.98
CA TRP A 67 22.00 -22.55 27.87
C TRP A 67 23.20 -23.48 28.04
N TRP A 68 23.91 -23.83 26.96
CA TRP A 68 25.03 -24.77 26.98
C TRP A 68 26.25 -24.19 27.71
N PHE A 69 26.60 -22.93 27.43
CA PHE A 69 27.78 -22.27 27.99
C PHE A 69 27.49 -21.49 29.28
N ARG A 70 26.36 -21.74 29.96
CA ARG A 70 26.06 -21.13 31.24
C ARG A 70 27.11 -21.52 32.30
N ALA A 71 27.40 -20.65 33.26
CA ALA A 71 28.42 -20.84 34.30
C ALA A 71 28.26 -22.13 35.13
N SER A 72 27.02 -22.64 35.28
CA SER A 72 26.73 -23.88 36.02
C SER A 72 27.00 -25.17 35.22
N ASN A 73 27.30 -25.07 33.91
CA ASN A 73 27.55 -26.27 33.09
C ASN A 73 29.03 -26.61 33.04
N THR A 74 29.45 -27.55 33.85
CA THR A 74 30.83 -28.05 33.92
C THR A 74 31.25 -28.94 32.71
N ARG A 75 30.28 -29.32 31.84
CA ARG A 75 30.56 -30.13 30.64
C ARG A 75 30.96 -29.27 29.45
N ALA A 76 30.69 -27.97 29.50
CA ALA A 76 31.08 -27.06 28.44
C ALA A 76 32.59 -26.84 28.42
N ARG A 77 33.19 -27.05 27.24
CA ARG A 77 34.63 -26.89 27.09
C ARG A 77 34.99 -25.40 27.02
N TYR A 78 35.80 -24.93 27.94
CA TYR A 78 36.33 -23.57 27.94
C TYR A 78 37.61 -23.48 27.08
N LEU A 79 37.60 -22.64 26.05
CA LEU A 79 38.69 -22.44 25.10
C LEU A 79 39.00 -20.94 24.99
N PRO A 80 39.72 -20.35 25.95
CA PRO A 80 39.94 -18.91 26.00
C PRO A 80 40.82 -18.36 24.86
N THR A 81 41.62 -19.22 24.23
CA THR A 81 42.51 -18.87 23.12
C THR A 81 41.96 -19.22 21.75
N TRP A 82 40.64 -19.53 21.67
CA TRP A 82 40.03 -19.81 20.37
C TRP A 82 39.71 -18.49 19.66
N GLU A 83 40.38 -18.22 18.56
CA GLU A 83 40.27 -16.96 17.80
C GLU A 83 39.70 -17.15 16.42
N TYR A 84 39.94 -18.28 15.76
CA TYR A 84 39.62 -18.46 14.36
C TYR A 84 39.22 -19.90 13.98
N SER A 85 38.25 -19.99 13.05
CA SER A 85 37.91 -21.23 12.36
C SER A 85 37.42 -20.94 10.94
N GLY A 86 38.23 -21.24 9.94
CA GLY A 86 37.89 -20.98 8.53
C GLY A 86 36.60 -21.67 8.06
N ARG A 87 36.23 -22.83 8.64
CA ARG A 87 34.97 -23.51 8.32
C ARG A 87 33.75 -22.73 8.84
N ILE A 88 33.83 -22.20 10.07
CA ILE A 88 32.77 -21.41 10.67
C ILE A 88 32.62 -20.08 9.91
N GLU A 89 33.73 -19.43 9.60
CA GLU A 89 33.71 -18.20 8.84
C GLU A 89 33.12 -18.38 7.44
N MET A 90 33.49 -19.45 6.74
CA MET A 90 32.88 -19.75 5.45
C MET A 90 31.35 -19.84 5.54
N ILE A 91 30.81 -20.52 6.53
CA ILE A 91 29.35 -20.64 6.73
C ILE A 91 28.74 -19.28 7.07
N VAL A 92 29.34 -18.55 8.02
CA VAL A 92 28.85 -17.25 8.51
C VAL A 92 28.81 -16.19 7.41
N TRP A 93 29.74 -16.23 6.46
CA TRP A 93 29.75 -15.31 5.32
C TRP A 93 28.91 -15.79 4.14
N SER A 94 28.89 -17.10 3.86
CA SER A 94 28.16 -17.66 2.71
C SER A 94 26.65 -17.53 2.85
N ILE A 95 26.10 -17.81 4.05
CA ILE A 95 24.65 -17.76 4.27
C ILE A 95 24.07 -16.36 4.02
N PRO A 96 24.56 -15.27 4.68
CA PRO A 96 24.08 -13.93 4.41
C PRO A 96 24.28 -13.48 2.96
N THR A 97 25.41 -13.85 2.34
CA THR A 97 25.66 -13.54 0.93
C THR A 97 24.62 -14.16 0.01
N LEU A 98 24.27 -15.42 0.21
CA LEU A 98 23.23 -16.11 -0.57
C LEU A 98 21.86 -15.45 -0.34
N VAL A 99 21.53 -15.08 0.91
CA VAL A 99 20.28 -14.37 1.23
C VAL A 99 20.19 -13.04 0.48
N ILE A 100 21.29 -12.25 0.46
CA ILE A 100 21.34 -10.98 -0.27
C ILE A 100 21.12 -11.21 -1.77
N VAL A 101 21.74 -12.24 -2.36
CA VAL A 101 21.58 -12.56 -3.78
C VAL A 101 20.12 -12.95 -4.09
N PHE A 102 19.50 -13.80 -3.27
CA PHE A 102 18.10 -14.21 -3.48
C PHE A 102 17.12 -13.06 -3.29
N LEU A 103 17.22 -12.31 -2.18
CA LEU A 103 16.34 -11.17 -1.94
C LEU A 103 16.56 -10.05 -2.96
N GLY A 104 17.81 -9.79 -3.34
CA GLY A 104 18.15 -8.84 -4.40
C GLY A 104 17.59 -9.25 -5.76
N GLY A 105 17.62 -10.56 -6.10
CA GLY A 105 17.01 -11.11 -7.30
C GLY A 105 15.48 -10.93 -7.30
N ILE A 106 14.81 -11.26 -6.20
CA ILE A 106 13.35 -11.04 -6.04
C ILE A 106 13.04 -9.55 -6.20
N ALA A 107 13.74 -8.68 -5.47
CA ALA A 107 13.52 -7.23 -5.53
C ALA A 107 13.73 -6.68 -6.95
N TRP A 108 14.78 -7.11 -7.65
CA TRP A 108 15.06 -6.70 -9.03
C TRP A 108 13.94 -7.09 -9.99
N ILE A 109 13.54 -8.37 -10.01
CA ILE A 109 12.48 -8.88 -10.89
C ILE A 109 11.17 -8.17 -10.58
N SER A 110 10.77 -8.16 -9.29
CA SER A 110 9.49 -7.60 -8.87
C SER A 110 9.36 -6.10 -9.12
N SER A 111 10.45 -5.32 -8.97
CA SER A 111 10.42 -3.87 -9.24
C SER A 111 10.18 -3.56 -10.72
N HIS A 112 10.60 -4.45 -11.64
CA HIS A 112 10.34 -4.29 -13.07
C HIS A 112 8.96 -4.84 -13.48
N GLU A 113 8.49 -5.91 -12.83
CA GLU A 113 7.19 -6.51 -13.15
C GLU A 113 6.02 -5.70 -12.59
N LEU A 114 6.19 -5.10 -11.41
CA LEU A 114 5.18 -4.35 -10.69
C LEU A 114 5.40 -2.82 -10.77
N ASP A 115 6.09 -2.35 -11.81
CA ASP A 115 6.28 -0.91 -12.02
C ASP A 115 4.92 -0.21 -12.12
N PRO A 116 4.62 0.80 -11.29
CA PRO A 116 3.30 1.45 -11.23
C PRO A 116 2.74 1.93 -12.57
N PRO A 117 3.54 2.49 -13.51
CA PRO A 117 3.06 2.88 -14.85
C PRO A 117 2.82 1.70 -15.79
N ARG A 118 3.24 0.48 -15.45
CA ARG A 118 3.07 -0.68 -16.34
C ARG A 118 1.59 -1.01 -16.52
N ALA A 119 1.16 -1.08 -17.77
CA ALA A 119 -0.24 -1.40 -18.10
C ALA A 119 -0.59 -2.83 -17.65
N ILE A 120 -1.77 -2.99 -17.07
CA ILE A 120 -2.34 -4.30 -16.77
C ILE A 120 -2.97 -4.84 -18.05
N GLU A 121 -2.55 -6.02 -18.48
CA GLU A 121 -3.10 -6.69 -19.66
C GLU A 121 -4.58 -7.03 -19.44
N ALA A 122 -5.41 -6.58 -20.36
CA ALA A 122 -6.84 -6.86 -20.38
C ALA A 122 -7.41 -6.66 -21.78
N THR A 123 -8.55 -7.29 -22.05
CA THR A 123 -9.29 -7.14 -23.32
C THR A 123 -10.10 -5.84 -23.40
N THR A 124 -10.40 -5.24 -22.26
CA THR A 124 -11.16 -3.99 -22.13
C THR A 124 -10.23 -2.79 -21.98
N ALA A 125 -10.58 -1.66 -22.59
CA ALA A 125 -9.86 -0.41 -22.39
C ALA A 125 -9.88 0.02 -20.91
N PRO A 126 -8.78 0.55 -20.37
CA PRO A 126 -8.73 0.99 -18.99
C PRO A 126 -9.75 2.11 -18.71
N LEU A 127 -10.20 2.20 -17.46
CA LEU A 127 -10.91 3.37 -16.96
C LEU A 127 -9.87 4.43 -16.60
N GLU A 128 -9.90 5.57 -17.28
CA GLU A 128 -9.05 6.71 -16.95
C GLU A 128 -9.64 7.47 -15.75
N VAL A 129 -8.82 7.73 -14.74
CA VAL A 129 -9.20 8.57 -13.60
C VAL A 129 -8.04 9.51 -13.27
N GLU A 130 -8.35 10.78 -13.19
CA GLU A 130 -7.41 11.81 -12.75
C GLU A 130 -7.60 12.06 -11.26
N VAL A 131 -6.50 11.98 -10.53
CA VAL A 131 -6.50 12.04 -9.06
C VAL A 131 -5.74 13.28 -8.62
N VAL A 132 -6.39 14.14 -7.83
CA VAL A 132 -5.76 15.32 -7.25
C VAL A 132 -5.77 15.20 -5.74
N SER A 133 -4.59 15.16 -5.13
CA SER A 133 -4.48 15.32 -3.68
C SER A 133 -4.58 16.80 -3.30
N LEU A 134 -5.49 17.10 -2.38
CA LEU A 134 -5.72 18.42 -1.81
C LEU A 134 -5.36 18.38 -0.31
N ASP A 135 -5.42 19.53 0.39
CA ASP A 135 -5.21 19.54 1.83
C ASP A 135 -6.30 18.75 2.54
N TRP A 136 -5.88 17.51 2.81
CA TRP A 136 -6.48 16.39 3.54
C TRP A 136 -7.75 15.79 2.92
N LYS A 137 -7.85 15.82 1.55
CA LYS A 137 -8.91 15.13 0.80
C LYS A 137 -8.44 14.74 -0.59
N TRP A 138 -9.17 13.84 -1.22
CA TRP A 138 -8.90 13.31 -2.55
C TRP A 138 -10.01 13.71 -3.52
N LEU A 139 -9.63 14.29 -4.66
CA LEU A 139 -10.54 14.56 -5.77
C LEU A 139 -10.24 13.54 -6.88
N PHE A 140 -11.28 12.87 -7.36
CA PHE A 140 -11.27 11.91 -8.45
C PHE A 140 -12.08 12.46 -9.60
N ILE A 141 -11.47 12.67 -10.75
CA ILE A 141 -12.10 13.16 -11.97
C ILE A 141 -12.15 12.00 -12.97
N TYR A 142 -13.28 11.80 -13.61
CA TYR A 142 -13.49 10.78 -14.62
C TYR A 142 -13.64 11.50 -15.97
N PRO A 143 -12.55 11.69 -16.74
CA PRO A 143 -12.56 12.54 -17.91
C PRO A 143 -13.52 12.06 -19.00
N ASP A 144 -13.61 10.74 -19.23
CA ASP A 144 -14.50 10.14 -20.23
C ASP A 144 -15.98 10.30 -19.86
N GLU A 145 -16.29 10.28 -18.56
CA GLU A 145 -17.65 10.41 -18.04
C GLU A 145 -18.05 11.88 -17.79
N GLY A 146 -17.06 12.77 -17.66
CA GLY A 146 -17.26 14.19 -17.39
C GLY A 146 -17.72 14.51 -15.97
N ILE A 147 -17.55 13.60 -15.01
CA ILE A 147 -17.96 13.71 -13.61
C ILE A 147 -16.78 13.73 -12.65
N ALA A 148 -17.02 14.07 -11.40
CA ALA A 148 -16.00 13.94 -10.33
C ALA A 148 -16.61 13.48 -8.99
N SER A 149 -15.74 12.93 -8.14
CA SER A 149 -16.07 12.59 -6.76
C SER A 149 -14.98 13.02 -5.79
N VAL A 150 -15.34 13.24 -4.55
CA VAL A 150 -14.43 13.59 -3.45
C VAL A 150 -14.46 12.48 -2.42
N ASN A 151 -13.29 12.02 -1.99
CA ASN A 151 -13.07 10.96 -0.98
C ASN A 151 -13.79 9.63 -1.24
N ARG A 152 -14.25 9.42 -2.48
CA ARG A 152 -14.83 8.15 -2.91
C ARG A 152 -14.49 7.87 -4.38
N LEU A 153 -13.66 6.86 -4.61
CA LEU A 153 -13.32 6.36 -5.94
C LEU A 153 -14.25 5.21 -6.28
N VAL A 154 -15.07 5.35 -7.32
CA VAL A 154 -15.98 4.28 -7.78
C VAL A 154 -15.44 3.68 -9.05
N VAL A 155 -15.35 2.35 -9.11
CA VAL A 155 -14.70 1.65 -10.23
C VAL A 155 -15.47 0.38 -10.60
N PRO A 156 -15.49 -0.03 -11.87
CA PRO A 156 -16.04 -1.31 -12.27
C PRO A 156 -15.06 -2.44 -11.98
N VAL A 157 -15.57 -3.57 -11.47
CA VAL A 157 -14.80 -4.79 -11.23
C VAL A 157 -14.27 -5.36 -12.55
N GLY A 158 -13.03 -5.87 -12.54
CA GLY A 158 -12.38 -6.54 -13.66
C GLY A 158 -11.84 -5.61 -14.75
N ARG A 159 -12.20 -4.32 -14.75
CA ARG A 159 -11.67 -3.33 -15.69
C ARG A 159 -10.37 -2.73 -15.14
N PRO A 160 -9.28 -2.67 -15.92
CA PRO A 160 -8.07 -1.95 -15.51
C PRO A 160 -8.36 -0.48 -15.25
N LEU A 161 -7.69 0.07 -14.25
CA LEU A 161 -7.71 1.48 -13.90
C LEU A 161 -6.38 2.08 -14.30
N ARG A 162 -6.42 3.22 -14.99
CA ARG A 162 -5.25 4.06 -15.22
C ARG A 162 -5.46 5.37 -14.46
N LEU A 163 -4.71 5.51 -13.38
CA LEU A 163 -4.75 6.69 -12.53
C LEU A 163 -3.62 7.64 -12.94
N ARG A 164 -3.96 8.90 -13.25
CA ARG A 164 -3.02 10.01 -13.41
C ARG A 164 -3.10 10.87 -12.16
N LEU A 165 -2.00 11.03 -11.46
CA LEU A 165 -2.02 11.61 -10.12
C LEU A 165 -1.13 12.86 -10.04
N ILE A 166 -1.66 13.90 -9.39
CA ILE A 166 -0.92 15.12 -9.05
C ILE A 166 -1.25 15.55 -7.62
N SER A 167 -0.46 16.47 -7.08
CA SER A 167 -0.83 17.20 -5.87
C SER A 167 -1.06 18.68 -6.16
N ALA A 168 -2.10 19.22 -5.58
CA ALA A 168 -2.36 20.66 -5.61
C ALA A 168 -1.62 21.44 -4.51
N THR A 169 -1.05 20.77 -3.52
CA THR A 169 -0.39 21.42 -2.37
C THR A 169 0.97 20.78 -2.06
N VAL A 170 1.02 19.86 -1.12
CA VAL A 170 2.23 19.17 -0.68
C VAL A 170 2.27 17.74 -1.21
N MET A 171 3.42 17.09 -1.13
CA MET A 171 3.54 15.68 -1.47
C MET A 171 2.64 14.83 -0.59
N ASN A 172 1.92 13.91 -1.22
CA ASN A 172 1.10 12.89 -0.58
C ASN A 172 1.44 11.51 -1.19
N SER A 173 0.94 10.44 -0.60
CA SER A 173 1.07 9.10 -1.15
C SER A 173 -0.30 8.45 -1.27
N PHE A 174 -0.72 8.18 -2.49
CA PHE A 174 -1.95 7.44 -2.77
C PHE A 174 -1.73 5.96 -2.50
N PHE A 175 -2.53 5.36 -1.62
CA PHE A 175 -2.39 3.97 -1.26
C PHE A 175 -3.73 3.28 -1.02
N VAL A 176 -3.94 2.14 -1.67
CA VAL A 176 -5.06 1.21 -1.48
C VAL A 176 -4.48 -0.19 -1.24
N PRO A 177 -4.21 -0.58 0.02
CA PRO A 177 -3.45 -1.79 0.35
C PRO A 177 -3.98 -3.10 -0.24
N GLU A 178 -5.29 -3.18 -0.47
CA GLU A 178 -5.93 -4.38 -1.02
C GLU A 178 -5.79 -4.50 -2.55
N LEU A 179 -5.46 -3.40 -3.25
CA LEU A 179 -5.34 -3.37 -4.71
C LEU A 179 -3.89 -3.38 -5.19
N GLY A 180 -2.98 -2.73 -4.47
CA GLY A 180 -1.57 -2.70 -4.84
C GLY A 180 -0.75 -1.61 -4.15
N SER A 181 0.43 -1.34 -4.71
CA SER A 181 1.43 -0.42 -4.20
C SER A 181 0.93 1.02 -4.06
N GLN A 182 1.66 1.77 -3.25
CA GLN A 182 1.50 3.22 -3.14
C GLN A 182 2.29 3.96 -4.24
N ILE A 183 1.81 5.16 -4.58
CA ILE A 183 2.54 6.11 -5.43
C ILE A 183 2.46 7.52 -4.87
N TYR A 184 3.54 8.29 -5.04
CA TYR A 184 3.57 9.68 -4.62
C TYR A 184 2.80 10.57 -5.60
N THR A 185 2.03 11.51 -5.04
CA THR A 185 1.46 12.64 -5.76
C THR A 185 2.27 13.89 -5.40
N MET A 186 2.75 14.61 -6.41
CA MET A 186 3.65 15.75 -6.22
C MET A 186 3.15 16.98 -6.96
N PRO A 187 3.40 18.19 -6.43
CA PRO A 187 3.11 19.42 -7.16
C PRO A 187 3.96 19.52 -8.45
N GLY A 188 3.33 19.87 -9.56
CA GLY A 188 4.02 20.09 -10.83
C GLY A 188 4.56 18.83 -11.53
N MET A 189 4.26 17.63 -11.00
CA MET A 189 4.63 16.37 -11.62
C MET A 189 3.44 15.41 -11.64
N THR A 190 3.11 14.90 -12.81
CA THR A 190 2.08 13.85 -12.97
C THR A 190 2.73 12.49 -12.84
N THR A 191 2.25 11.68 -11.91
CA THR A 191 2.59 10.27 -11.77
C THR A 191 1.48 9.38 -12.30
N GLN A 192 1.77 8.12 -12.60
CA GLN A 192 0.81 7.17 -13.14
C GLN A 192 0.83 5.89 -12.31
N LEU A 193 -0.36 5.36 -11.99
CA LEU A 193 -0.55 4.10 -11.30
C LEU A 193 -1.63 3.29 -12.01
N ASN A 194 -1.34 2.03 -12.28
CA ASN A 194 -2.31 1.10 -12.84
C ASN A 194 -2.73 0.09 -11.77
N LEU A 195 -4.03 -0.03 -11.55
CA LEU A 195 -4.63 -0.96 -10.60
C LEU A 195 -5.78 -1.72 -11.26
N ARG A 196 -6.26 -2.77 -10.61
CA ARG A 196 -7.51 -3.45 -10.95
C ARG A 196 -8.13 -4.07 -9.71
N ALA A 197 -9.43 -3.90 -9.55
CA ALA A 197 -10.20 -4.60 -8.55
C ALA A 197 -10.83 -5.86 -9.19
N ASP A 198 -10.49 -7.05 -8.70
CA ASP A 198 -11.01 -8.32 -9.23
C ASP A 198 -12.27 -8.79 -8.49
N GLN A 199 -12.62 -8.17 -7.38
CA GLN A 199 -13.80 -8.51 -6.57
C GLN A 199 -14.62 -7.26 -6.25
N THR A 200 -15.92 -7.44 -6.12
CA THR A 200 -16.80 -6.38 -5.62
C THR A 200 -16.57 -6.13 -4.14
N GLY A 201 -16.68 -4.88 -3.71
CA GLY A 201 -16.50 -4.52 -2.31
C GLY A 201 -16.13 -3.04 -2.13
N THR A 202 -15.92 -2.67 -0.88
CA THR A 202 -15.44 -1.35 -0.49
C THR A 202 -14.07 -1.51 0.16
N TYR A 203 -13.06 -0.89 -0.43
CA TYR A 203 -11.67 -0.94 0.03
C TYR A 203 -11.27 0.39 0.63
N LYS A 204 -10.42 0.35 1.64
CA LYS A 204 -9.93 1.55 2.31
C LYS A 204 -8.72 2.11 1.58
N GLY A 205 -8.78 3.39 1.23
CA GLY A 205 -7.65 4.16 0.71
C GLY A 205 -7.26 5.29 1.64
N PHE A 206 -5.99 5.65 1.65
CA PHE A 206 -5.48 6.74 2.50
C PHE A 206 -4.19 7.33 1.95
N SER A 207 -3.81 8.51 2.48
CA SER A 207 -2.46 9.02 2.26
C SER A 207 -1.47 8.29 3.17
N ALA A 208 -0.40 7.74 2.60
CA ALA A 208 0.66 7.06 3.35
C ALA A 208 1.90 7.95 3.59
N GLN A 209 1.84 9.24 3.21
CA GLN A 209 2.86 10.25 3.47
C GLN A 209 2.30 11.38 4.34
N PHE A 210 2.98 11.70 5.43
CA PHE A 210 2.56 12.78 6.33
C PHE A 210 2.51 14.13 5.59
N SER A 211 1.37 14.81 5.71
CA SER A 211 1.06 16.06 5.00
C SER A 211 0.48 17.15 5.89
N GLY A 212 0.77 17.13 7.18
CA GLY A 212 0.34 18.14 8.14
C GLY A 212 -0.86 17.75 8.99
N ASP A 213 -1.54 18.73 9.54
CA ASP A 213 -2.53 18.61 10.64
C ASP A 213 -3.72 17.69 10.38
N GLY A 214 -4.19 17.57 9.14
CA GLY A 214 -5.34 16.73 8.78
C GLY A 214 -4.96 15.39 8.13
N PHE A 215 -3.69 15.03 8.18
CA PHE A 215 -3.18 13.79 7.58
C PHE A 215 -3.93 12.54 8.07
N SER A 216 -4.23 12.43 9.35
CA SER A 216 -4.95 11.29 9.94
C SER A 216 -6.34 11.06 9.33
N ASP A 217 -6.97 12.13 8.86
CA ASP A 217 -8.31 12.13 8.28
C ASP A 217 -8.32 12.05 6.75
N MET A 218 -7.13 12.08 6.11
CA MET A 218 -6.98 12.02 4.66
C MET A 218 -7.19 10.59 4.13
N ARG A 219 -8.43 10.15 4.23
CA ARG A 219 -8.90 8.81 3.86
C ARG A 219 -9.94 8.91 2.75
N PHE A 220 -10.09 7.82 1.99
CA PHE A 220 -11.12 7.68 0.98
C PHE A 220 -11.57 6.22 0.88
N GLU A 221 -12.68 6.00 0.21
CA GLU A 221 -13.19 4.65 -0.09
C GLU A 221 -13.04 4.35 -1.58
N VAL A 222 -12.68 3.12 -1.91
CA VAL A 222 -12.76 2.58 -3.27
C VAL A 222 -13.92 1.62 -3.33
N ALA A 223 -15.00 2.01 -4.03
CA ALA A 223 -16.17 1.17 -4.25
C ALA A 223 -16.03 0.43 -5.59
N ALA A 224 -15.70 -0.86 -5.53
CA ALA A 224 -15.63 -1.72 -6.71
C ALA A 224 -17.01 -2.35 -6.97
N LEU A 225 -17.66 -1.95 -8.06
CA LEU A 225 -19.04 -2.31 -8.39
C LEU A 225 -19.09 -3.18 -9.67
N PRO A 226 -20.14 -4.01 -9.85
CA PRO A 226 -20.46 -4.57 -11.14
C PRO A 226 -20.61 -3.48 -12.21
N ALA A 227 -20.35 -3.81 -13.47
CA ALA A 227 -20.31 -2.82 -14.57
C ALA A 227 -21.65 -2.08 -14.74
N ASP A 228 -22.77 -2.75 -14.58
CA ASP A 228 -24.11 -2.16 -14.65
C ASP A 228 -24.38 -1.18 -13.50
N GLN A 229 -23.93 -1.52 -12.28
CA GLN A 229 -24.03 -0.62 -11.12
C GLN A 229 -23.10 0.59 -11.24
N PHE A 230 -21.91 0.40 -11.81
CA PHE A 230 -21.03 1.52 -12.12
C PHE A 230 -21.70 2.49 -13.12
N ALA A 231 -22.27 1.97 -14.19
CA ALA A 231 -23.01 2.79 -15.16
C ALA A 231 -24.18 3.54 -14.50
N GLY A 232 -24.96 2.85 -13.65
CA GLY A 232 -26.03 3.48 -12.88
C GLY A 232 -25.54 4.57 -11.92
N TRP A 233 -24.37 4.38 -11.29
CA TRP A 233 -23.75 5.41 -10.45
C TRP A 233 -23.33 6.63 -11.26
N VAL A 234 -22.77 6.45 -12.46
CA VAL A 234 -22.40 7.54 -13.38
C VAL A 234 -23.63 8.37 -13.74
N GLU A 235 -24.70 7.73 -14.18
CA GLU A 235 -25.96 8.42 -14.54
C GLU A 235 -26.59 9.16 -13.35
N SER A 236 -26.60 8.52 -12.18
CA SER A 236 -27.07 9.15 -10.94
C SER A 236 -26.23 10.37 -10.57
N THR A 237 -24.91 10.29 -10.76
CA THR A 237 -23.99 11.40 -10.50
C THR A 237 -24.24 12.56 -11.47
N LYS A 238 -24.40 12.28 -12.78
CA LYS A 238 -24.74 13.28 -13.79
C LYS A 238 -26.06 14.02 -13.48
N SER A 239 -27.02 13.31 -12.89
CA SER A 239 -28.31 13.88 -12.48
C SER A 239 -28.23 14.75 -11.22
N GLY A 240 -27.11 14.73 -10.48
CA GLY A 240 -26.96 15.41 -9.20
C GLY A 240 -26.81 16.93 -9.23
N GLY A 241 -26.67 17.54 -10.40
CA GLY A 241 -26.80 18.98 -10.65
C GLY A 241 -25.64 19.88 -10.20
N LYS A 242 -24.64 19.38 -9.45
CA LYS A 242 -23.47 20.19 -9.03
C LYS A 242 -22.39 20.18 -10.12
N THR A 243 -21.86 21.35 -10.47
CA THR A 243 -20.74 21.51 -11.39
C THR A 243 -19.45 21.80 -10.64
N LEU A 244 -18.37 21.15 -11.00
CA LEU A 244 -17.02 21.48 -10.55
C LEU A 244 -16.39 22.47 -11.55
N ASP A 245 -16.80 23.71 -11.46
CA ASP A 245 -16.20 24.83 -12.17
C ASP A 245 -14.97 25.37 -11.41
N PRO A 246 -14.20 26.32 -11.98
CA PRO A 246 -13.04 26.89 -11.31
C PRO A 246 -13.34 27.52 -9.93
N ALA A 247 -14.53 28.12 -9.72
CA ALA A 247 -14.93 28.71 -8.46
C ALA A 247 -15.25 27.66 -7.39
N ALA A 248 -15.98 26.59 -7.79
CA ALA A 248 -16.24 25.44 -6.94
C ALA A 248 -14.94 24.72 -6.57
N TYR A 249 -14.01 24.55 -7.54
CA TYR A 249 -12.69 24.00 -7.27
C TYR A 249 -11.89 24.86 -6.30
N ALA A 250 -11.84 26.17 -6.47
CA ALA A 250 -11.15 27.08 -5.55
C ALA A 250 -11.71 26.98 -4.11
N THR A 251 -13.00 26.72 -3.98
CA THR A 251 -13.63 26.47 -2.67
C THR A 251 -13.24 25.10 -2.12
N LEU A 252 -13.27 24.05 -2.95
CA LEU A 252 -12.86 22.71 -2.58
C LEU A 252 -11.39 22.64 -2.19
N ALA A 253 -10.52 23.39 -2.87
CA ALA A 253 -9.06 23.38 -2.64
C ALA A 253 -8.65 24.01 -1.28
N ARG A 254 -9.54 24.72 -0.58
CA ARG A 254 -9.24 25.26 0.74
C ARG A 254 -9.00 24.12 1.74
N PRO A 255 -8.01 24.27 2.66
CA PRO A 255 -7.74 23.26 3.68
C PRO A 255 -8.98 22.89 4.48
N SER A 256 -9.26 21.60 4.61
CA SER A 256 -10.41 21.09 5.39
C SER A 256 -10.19 19.64 5.79
N LYS A 257 -10.64 19.25 6.99
CA LYS A 257 -10.48 17.93 7.59
C LYS A 257 -11.80 17.16 7.56
N ALA A 258 -11.70 15.82 7.56
CA ALA A 258 -12.86 14.91 7.65
C ALA A 258 -13.99 15.24 6.66
N VAL A 259 -13.63 15.56 5.41
CA VAL A 259 -14.61 15.94 4.39
C VAL A 259 -15.42 14.73 3.97
N ALA A 260 -16.75 14.82 4.09
CA ALA A 260 -17.66 13.76 3.65
C ALA A 260 -17.56 13.55 2.12
N PRO A 261 -17.77 12.32 1.63
CA PRO A 261 -17.85 12.03 0.21
C PRO A 261 -18.90 12.91 -0.49
N ALA A 262 -18.53 13.43 -1.65
CA ALA A 262 -19.39 14.27 -2.49
C ALA A 262 -19.17 13.95 -3.97
N THR A 263 -20.14 14.31 -4.81
CA THR A 263 -20.08 14.11 -6.26
C THR A 263 -20.38 15.38 -7.01
N TYR A 264 -19.85 15.48 -8.24
CA TYR A 264 -20.10 16.57 -9.18
C TYR A 264 -20.59 15.99 -10.51
N ALA A 265 -21.71 16.49 -11.00
CA ALA A 265 -22.37 16.07 -12.23
C ALA A 265 -21.60 16.48 -13.50
N SER A 266 -20.77 17.50 -13.39
CA SER A 266 -19.92 17.95 -14.50
C SER A 266 -18.64 18.59 -13.97
N VAL A 267 -17.58 18.57 -14.80
CA VAL A 267 -16.25 19.10 -14.50
C VAL A 267 -15.82 20.05 -15.62
N ALA A 268 -15.22 21.17 -15.25
CA ALA A 268 -14.63 22.10 -16.22
C ALA A 268 -13.54 21.38 -17.05
N ARG A 269 -13.61 21.51 -18.38
CA ARG A 269 -12.64 20.89 -19.28
C ARG A 269 -11.22 21.38 -18.97
N GLY A 270 -10.26 20.44 -18.92
CA GLY A 270 -8.86 20.75 -18.67
C GLY A 270 -8.56 21.21 -17.23
N LEU A 271 -9.45 20.94 -16.28
CA LEU A 271 -9.22 21.30 -14.87
C LEU A 271 -7.95 20.65 -14.32
N PHE A 272 -7.73 19.36 -14.60
CA PHE A 272 -6.55 18.64 -14.16
C PHE A 272 -5.26 19.23 -14.73
N GLU A 273 -5.24 19.52 -16.02
CA GLU A 273 -4.11 20.15 -16.71
C GLU A 273 -3.82 21.55 -16.16
N THR A 274 -4.87 22.33 -15.87
CA THR A 274 -4.73 23.66 -15.25
C THR A 274 -4.08 23.56 -13.88
N ILE A 275 -4.54 22.63 -13.02
CA ILE A 275 -3.97 22.40 -11.67
C ILE A 275 -2.50 21.96 -11.80
N SER A 276 -2.18 21.09 -12.76
CA SER A 276 -0.82 20.61 -13.00
C SER A 276 0.10 21.75 -13.46
N ALA A 277 -0.36 22.61 -14.38
CA ALA A 277 0.42 23.72 -14.93
C ALA A 277 0.69 24.84 -13.91
N ASP A 278 -0.31 25.23 -13.12
CA ASP A 278 -0.19 26.25 -12.09
C ASP A 278 0.91 25.90 -11.08
N ARG A 279 1.04 24.61 -10.73
CA ARG A 279 2.04 24.14 -9.77
C ARG A 279 3.42 23.91 -10.39
N ALA A 280 3.49 23.55 -11.66
CA ALA A 280 4.76 23.50 -12.39
C ALA A 280 5.43 24.89 -12.49
N GLY A 281 4.64 25.95 -12.64
CA GLY A 281 5.12 27.34 -12.60
C GLY A 281 5.68 27.75 -11.24
N THR A 282 5.01 27.39 -10.16
CA THR A 282 5.46 27.70 -8.79
C THR A 282 6.67 26.89 -8.33
N ALA A 283 6.81 25.64 -8.77
CA ALA A 283 7.96 24.80 -8.48
C ALA A 283 9.26 25.24 -9.18
N ARG A 284 9.15 26.01 -10.26
CA ARG A 284 10.31 26.58 -11.01
C ARG A 284 10.75 27.95 -10.50
N ALA A 285 9.98 28.62 -9.66
CA ALA A 285 10.41 29.89 -9.05
C ALA A 285 11.56 29.58 -8.07
N PRO A 286 12.75 30.26 -8.16
CA PRO A 286 13.82 30.05 -7.22
C PRO A 286 13.31 30.42 -5.82
N GLN A 287 13.52 29.52 -4.86
CA GLN A 287 13.34 29.84 -3.44
C GLN A 287 14.29 31.02 -3.13
N GLN A 288 13.73 32.23 -3.03
CA GLN A 288 14.49 33.35 -2.49
C GLN A 288 14.72 33.02 -1.02
N GLU A 289 16.00 32.75 -0.70
CA GLU A 289 16.52 32.64 0.65
C GLU A 289 16.09 33.88 1.46
N GLN A 290 15.35 33.64 2.54
CA GLN A 290 15.19 34.58 3.64
C GLN A 290 15.90 34.03 4.87
#